data_cf499801aadfd18af0bcf66676c71b78
#
_entry.id   cf499801aadfd18af0bcf66676c71b78
#
_cell.length_a   1.000
_cell.length_b   1.000
_cell.length_c   1.000
_cell.angle_alpha   90.00
_cell.angle_beta   90.00
_cell.angle_gamma   90.00
#
_symmetry.space_group_name_H-M   'P 1'
#
loop_
_entity.id
_entity.type
_entity.pdbx_description
1 polymer ?
#
loop_
_entity_poly.entity_id
_entity_poly.type
_entity_poly.pdbx_seq_one_letter_code
_entity_poly.pdbx_strand_id
1 'polypeptide(L)'
;MPRWAWLAAFAVVAVVLFIAYLWMSRNYPVTSDGADQALQGWDMLHGNLLLHGWTIADVTYYTTEVPQYMLVEMVRGLGSDVVHIAGAVTYTLLVLAAGLLARGRATGREGLIRLLVAAGIMLAPQFGNATHLLLSQPDHLGTQLPLLLVFLLLDRAPRRWYVPVTAGAVLTWVIIADQVALLDAVVPLVLVCGARVLLGVVRHRKSLASQWYEVSLVAASILSFGVATLAVRLISDLHGYQVLPLAAQAAPIGEIPQHVVLTLEGTLNVYGADFFHLSNGSLLGPGLGGLPLAVGIALAVVHLVGVALAAWGFFRAFRYFFDPGDLISPVLATAIAVNAVAYVLSVIPVGVFDTREIVAVLPFGAVLAGRMVPG
;
A
#
# COMPACT_ATOMS: atom_id res chain seq x y z
N MET A 1 3.33 -19.50 -24.87
CA MET A 1 2.03 -19.92 -24.29
C MET A 1 0.92 -19.04 -24.84
N PRO A 2 -0.26 -19.59 -25.15
CA PRO A 2 -1.42 -18.81 -25.56
C PRO A 2 -1.91 -17.92 -24.39
N ARG A 3 -2.56 -16.80 -24.71
CA ARG A 3 -3.05 -15.82 -23.70
C ARG A 3 -3.93 -16.43 -22.62
N TRP A 4 -4.80 -17.37 -22.99
CA TRP A 4 -5.69 -18.04 -22.02
C TRP A 4 -4.93 -18.87 -20.98
N ALA A 5 -3.80 -19.50 -21.36
CA ALA A 5 -2.99 -20.29 -20.42
C ALA A 5 -2.32 -19.39 -19.37
N TRP A 6 -1.93 -18.18 -19.73
CA TRP A 6 -1.44 -17.18 -18.77
C TRP A 6 -2.53 -16.71 -17.82
N LEU A 7 -3.74 -16.46 -18.33
CA LEU A 7 -4.87 -16.06 -17.49
C LEU A 7 -5.26 -17.21 -16.53
N ALA A 8 -5.29 -18.45 -17.02
CA ALA A 8 -5.56 -19.62 -16.19
C ALA A 8 -4.50 -19.81 -15.10
N ALA A 9 -3.21 -19.73 -15.44
CA ALA A 9 -2.13 -19.80 -14.46
C ALA A 9 -2.23 -18.69 -13.40
N PHE A 10 -2.52 -17.47 -13.83
CA PHE A 10 -2.68 -16.33 -12.92
C PHE A 10 -3.88 -16.53 -11.97
N ALA A 11 -5.00 -17.03 -12.49
CA ALA A 11 -6.18 -17.34 -11.67
C ALA A 11 -5.90 -18.46 -10.67
N VAL A 12 -5.20 -19.53 -11.07
CA VAL A 12 -4.78 -20.60 -10.15
C VAL A 12 -3.88 -20.06 -9.04
N VAL A 13 -2.88 -19.24 -9.38
CA VAL A 13 -2.00 -18.61 -8.39
C VAL A 13 -2.81 -17.73 -7.45
N ALA A 14 -3.74 -16.91 -7.95
CA ALA A 14 -4.59 -16.05 -7.13
C ALA A 14 -5.42 -16.88 -6.13
N VAL A 15 -6.03 -17.99 -6.57
CA VAL A 15 -6.81 -18.87 -5.70
C VAL A 15 -5.95 -19.53 -4.64
N VAL A 16 -4.77 -20.03 -5.00
CA VAL A 16 -3.83 -20.65 -4.05
C VAL A 16 -3.38 -19.65 -2.99
N LEU A 17 -2.99 -18.44 -3.40
CA LEU A 17 -2.59 -17.38 -2.48
C LEU A 17 -3.75 -16.99 -1.56
N PHE A 18 -4.93 -16.78 -2.10
CA PHE A 18 -6.12 -16.45 -1.32
C PHE A 18 -6.41 -17.50 -0.23
N ILE A 19 -6.38 -18.79 -0.58
CA ILE A 19 -6.64 -19.89 0.37
C ILE A 19 -5.56 -19.90 1.47
N ALA A 20 -4.29 -19.73 1.09
CA ALA A 20 -3.19 -19.68 2.04
C ALA A 20 -3.31 -18.48 3.00
N TYR A 21 -3.57 -17.28 2.47
CA TYR A 21 -3.69 -16.07 3.28
C TYR A 21 -4.96 -16.07 4.14
N LEU A 22 -6.06 -16.62 3.66
CA LEU A 22 -7.27 -16.79 4.46
C LEU A 22 -7.02 -17.74 5.65
N TRP A 23 -6.30 -18.84 5.40
CA TRP A 23 -5.90 -19.74 6.48
C TRP A 23 -5.00 -19.04 7.49
N MET A 24 -4.01 -18.26 7.06
CA MET A 24 -3.14 -17.48 7.93
C MET A 24 -3.91 -16.44 8.72
N SER A 25 -4.78 -15.65 8.06
CA SER A 25 -5.59 -14.61 8.68
C SER A 25 -6.47 -15.16 9.82
N ARG A 26 -7.11 -16.31 9.62
CA ARG A 26 -7.99 -16.95 10.62
C ARG A 26 -7.28 -17.42 11.90
N ASN A 27 -5.94 -17.40 11.94
CA ASN A 27 -5.19 -17.68 13.16
C ASN A 27 -5.08 -16.46 14.10
N TYR A 28 -5.57 -15.30 13.68
CA TYR A 28 -5.57 -14.07 14.45
C TYR A 28 -7.00 -13.66 14.81
N PRO A 29 -7.21 -13.01 15.95
CA PRO A 29 -8.52 -12.47 16.28
C PRO A 29 -8.86 -11.31 15.34
N VAL A 30 -10.17 -11.09 15.14
CA VAL A 30 -10.67 -9.89 14.49
C VAL A 30 -10.34 -8.68 15.36
N THR A 31 -9.80 -7.64 14.74
CA THR A 31 -9.51 -6.38 15.43
C THR A 31 -10.76 -5.51 15.55
N SER A 32 -10.72 -4.50 16.43
CA SER A 32 -11.79 -3.51 16.53
C SER A 32 -12.03 -2.79 15.21
N ASP A 33 -10.95 -2.40 14.53
CA ASP A 33 -11.01 -1.63 13.28
C ASP A 33 -11.65 -2.47 12.16
N GLY A 34 -11.26 -3.74 12.03
CA GLY A 34 -11.88 -4.65 11.06
C GLY A 34 -13.35 -4.93 11.35
N ALA A 35 -13.72 -5.06 12.63
CA ALA A 35 -15.11 -5.23 13.03
C ALA A 35 -15.95 -3.98 12.74
N ASP A 36 -15.40 -2.79 13.03
CA ASP A 36 -16.04 -1.50 12.75
C ASP A 36 -16.33 -1.32 11.25
N GLN A 37 -15.35 -1.58 10.41
CA GLN A 37 -15.51 -1.50 8.95
C GLN A 37 -16.53 -2.51 8.41
N ALA A 38 -16.57 -3.73 8.95
CA ALA A 38 -17.59 -4.72 8.60
C ALA A 38 -18.99 -4.26 9.02
N LEU A 39 -19.15 -3.68 10.21
CA LEU A 39 -20.42 -3.13 10.65
C LEU A 39 -20.87 -1.94 9.78
N GLN A 40 -19.95 -1.08 9.36
CA GLN A 40 -20.23 0.01 8.42
C GLN A 40 -20.72 -0.54 7.08
N GLY A 41 -20.04 -1.57 6.53
CA GLY A 41 -20.43 -2.24 5.30
C GLY A 41 -21.81 -2.84 5.38
N TRP A 42 -22.11 -3.50 6.50
CA TRP A 42 -23.41 -4.07 6.78
C TRP A 42 -24.53 -3.02 6.86
N ASP A 43 -24.28 -1.90 7.54
CA ASP A 43 -25.23 -0.80 7.66
C ASP A 43 -25.52 -0.15 6.30
N MET A 44 -24.47 0.04 5.47
CA MET A 44 -24.61 0.52 4.10
C MET A 44 -25.47 -0.42 3.23
N LEU A 45 -25.32 -1.73 3.37
CA LEU A 45 -26.17 -2.73 2.67
C LEU A 45 -27.63 -2.66 3.08
N HIS A 46 -27.92 -2.14 4.27
CA HIS A 46 -29.28 -1.93 4.77
C HIS A 46 -29.83 -0.52 4.50
N GLY A 47 -29.17 0.23 3.61
CA GLY A 47 -29.65 1.50 3.08
C GLY A 47 -29.04 2.74 3.71
N ASN A 48 -28.20 2.62 4.72
CA ASN A 48 -27.49 3.76 5.33
C ASN A 48 -26.21 4.09 4.57
N LEU A 49 -26.34 4.44 3.29
CA LEU A 49 -25.17 4.65 2.40
C LEU A 49 -24.25 5.77 2.87
N LEU A 50 -24.76 6.79 3.54
CA LEU A 50 -23.96 7.91 4.06
C LEU A 50 -23.51 7.69 5.51
N LEU A 51 -23.79 6.52 6.10
CA LEU A 51 -23.44 6.16 7.48
C LEU A 51 -23.94 7.23 8.48
N HIS A 52 -25.23 7.63 8.35
CA HIS A 52 -25.87 8.55 9.30
C HIS A 52 -25.76 8.03 10.74
N GLY A 53 -25.36 8.90 11.64
CA GLY A 53 -25.19 8.56 13.05
C GLY A 53 -23.83 7.92 13.41
N TRP A 54 -22.96 7.66 12.43
CA TRP A 54 -21.62 7.17 12.67
C TRP A 54 -20.63 8.30 12.94
N THR A 55 -19.77 8.08 13.92
CA THR A 55 -18.56 8.86 14.14
C THR A 55 -17.38 7.95 13.87
N ILE A 56 -16.64 8.23 12.82
CA ILE A 56 -15.55 7.38 12.29
C ILE A 56 -14.21 8.02 12.69
N ALA A 57 -13.18 7.20 12.84
CA ALA A 57 -11.81 7.66 13.03
C ALA A 57 -11.36 8.55 11.86
N ASP A 58 -10.20 9.15 11.99
CA ASP A 58 -9.57 9.99 10.96
C ASP A 58 -9.33 9.26 9.62
N VAL A 59 -9.19 7.93 9.64
CA VAL A 59 -9.18 7.07 8.46
C VAL A 59 -10.54 6.41 8.29
N THR A 60 -11.25 6.77 7.24
CA THR A 60 -12.66 6.36 7.07
C THR A 60 -12.83 5.02 6.37
N TYR A 61 -11.89 4.61 5.53
CA TYR A 61 -11.97 3.43 4.66
C TYR A 61 -13.24 3.35 3.80
N TYR A 62 -14.02 4.40 3.78
CA TYR A 62 -15.38 4.48 3.23
C TYR A 62 -15.47 4.08 1.75
N THR A 63 -14.49 4.48 0.94
CA THR A 63 -14.51 4.21 -0.50
C THR A 63 -13.64 3.03 -0.93
N THR A 64 -12.76 2.52 -0.09
CA THR A 64 -11.80 1.46 -0.44
C THR A 64 -12.14 0.13 0.23
N GLU A 65 -12.02 0.03 1.54
CA GLU A 65 -12.18 -1.22 2.28
C GLU A 65 -13.65 -1.54 2.56
N VAL A 66 -14.45 -0.56 3.00
CA VAL A 66 -15.87 -0.79 3.32
C VAL A 66 -16.65 -1.42 2.14
N PRO A 67 -16.48 -0.99 0.87
CA PRO A 67 -17.08 -1.70 -0.26
C PRO A 67 -16.61 -3.15 -0.43
N GLN A 68 -15.39 -3.49 -0.02
CA GLN A 68 -14.93 -4.88 -0.06
C GLN A 68 -15.66 -5.72 0.98
N TYR A 69 -15.86 -5.19 2.19
CA TYR A 69 -16.69 -5.84 3.22
C TYR A 69 -18.12 -6.05 2.72
N MET A 70 -18.75 -5.01 2.15
CA MET A 70 -20.08 -5.11 1.55
C MET A 70 -20.18 -6.27 0.55
N LEU A 71 -19.21 -6.42 -0.37
CA LEU A 71 -19.20 -7.48 -1.36
C LEU A 71 -19.14 -8.88 -0.72
N VAL A 72 -18.34 -9.04 0.33
CA VAL A 72 -18.26 -10.31 1.07
C VAL A 72 -19.55 -10.58 1.83
N GLU A 73 -20.11 -9.56 2.48
CA GLU A 73 -21.34 -9.65 3.28
C GLU A 73 -22.58 -9.96 2.45
N MET A 74 -22.66 -9.44 1.22
CA MET A 74 -23.74 -9.80 0.28
C MET A 74 -23.82 -11.31 0.03
N VAL A 75 -22.69 -12.03 0.16
CA VAL A 75 -22.61 -13.49 -0.09
C VAL A 75 -22.66 -14.30 1.21
N ARG A 76 -22.01 -13.79 2.27
CA ARG A 76 -21.79 -14.55 3.52
C ARG A 76 -22.65 -14.07 4.69
N GLY A 77 -23.26 -12.90 4.59
CA GLY A 77 -23.83 -12.18 5.72
C GLY A 77 -22.77 -11.60 6.65
N LEU A 78 -23.19 -10.86 7.66
CA LEU A 78 -22.30 -10.30 8.69
C LEU A 78 -21.72 -11.40 9.58
N GLY A 79 -20.43 -11.36 9.81
CA GLY A 79 -19.73 -12.30 10.69
C GLY A 79 -18.22 -12.03 10.72
N SER A 80 -17.54 -12.58 11.72
CA SER A 80 -16.07 -12.40 11.88
C SER A 80 -15.26 -12.86 10.67
N ASP A 81 -15.73 -13.87 9.95
CA ASP A 81 -15.05 -14.42 8.76
C ASP A 81 -14.98 -13.42 7.60
N VAL A 82 -15.87 -12.42 7.56
CA VAL A 82 -15.88 -11.35 6.56
C VAL A 82 -14.57 -10.56 6.59
N VAL A 83 -14.06 -10.25 7.78
CA VAL A 83 -12.81 -9.51 7.97
C VAL A 83 -11.63 -10.30 7.42
N HIS A 84 -11.55 -11.59 7.76
CA HIS A 84 -10.49 -12.48 7.26
C HIS A 84 -10.51 -12.65 5.75
N ILE A 85 -11.71 -12.77 5.16
CA ILE A 85 -11.86 -12.89 3.71
C ILE A 85 -11.40 -11.60 3.02
N ALA A 86 -11.84 -10.43 3.51
CA ALA A 86 -11.44 -9.14 2.95
C ALA A 86 -9.91 -8.95 3.02
N GLY A 87 -9.28 -9.21 4.17
CA GLY A 87 -7.83 -9.15 4.34
C GLY A 87 -7.08 -10.07 3.38
N ALA A 88 -7.52 -11.33 3.26
CA ALA A 88 -6.90 -12.31 2.36
C ALA A 88 -7.05 -11.93 0.87
N VAL A 89 -8.21 -11.42 0.46
CA VAL A 89 -8.44 -10.93 -0.91
C VAL A 89 -7.53 -9.74 -1.20
N THR A 90 -7.53 -8.74 -0.31
CA THR A 90 -6.72 -7.53 -0.47
C THR A 90 -5.25 -7.87 -0.61
N TYR A 91 -4.69 -8.67 0.30
CA TYR A 91 -3.28 -9.02 0.24
C TYR A 91 -2.93 -9.87 -1.00
N THR A 92 -3.80 -10.79 -1.39
CA THR A 92 -3.64 -11.55 -2.66
C THR A 92 -3.52 -10.62 -3.86
N LEU A 93 -4.47 -9.69 -3.99
CA LEU A 93 -4.47 -8.72 -5.09
C LEU A 93 -3.26 -7.79 -5.03
N LEU A 94 -2.82 -7.39 -3.84
CA LEU A 94 -1.66 -6.55 -3.64
C LEU A 94 -0.37 -7.24 -4.12
N VAL A 95 -0.15 -8.52 -3.76
CA VAL A 95 1.01 -9.31 -4.24
C VAL A 95 1.01 -9.41 -5.77
N LEU A 96 -0.16 -9.69 -6.37
CA LEU A 96 -0.29 -9.79 -7.81
C LEU A 96 -0.07 -8.44 -8.51
N ALA A 97 -0.63 -7.36 -7.98
CA ALA A 97 -0.45 -6.01 -8.51
C ALA A 97 1.01 -5.55 -8.41
N ALA A 98 1.67 -5.78 -7.28
CA ALA A 98 3.09 -5.48 -7.10
C ALA A 98 3.96 -6.26 -8.08
N GLY A 99 3.73 -7.56 -8.28
CA GLY A 99 4.42 -8.37 -9.26
C GLY A 99 4.23 -7.84 -10.69
N LEU A 100 2.99 -7.46 -11.06
CA LEU A 100 2.69 -6.89 -12.38
C LEU A 100 3.33 -5.51 -12.59
N LEU A 101 3.40 -4.68 -11.56
CA LEU A 101 4.04 -3.37 -11.62
C LEU A 101 5.57 -3.51 -11.68
N ALA A 102 6.15 -4.45 -10.93
CA ALA A 102 7.57 -4.77 -10.99
C ALA A 102 7.99 -5.27 -12.38
N ARG A 103 7.17 -6.14 -12.99
CA ARG A 103 7.36 -6.57 -14.38
C ARG A 103 7.42 -5.39 -15.34
N GLY A 104 6.58 -4.38 -15.14
CA GLY A 104 6.50 -3.21 -16.01
C GLY A 104 6.24 -3.62 -17.46
N ARG A 105 7.05 -3.05 -18.40
CA ARG A 105 7.02 -3.35 -19.84
C ARG A 105 7.99 -4.47 -20.23
N ALA A 106 8.76 -5.03 -19.30
CA ALA A 106 9.68 -6.11 -19.59
C ALA A 106 8.94 -7.38 -20.02
N THR A 107 9.52 -8.10 -20.99
CA THR A 107 8.94 -9.29 -21.59
C THR A 107 9.85 -10.50 -21.40
N GLY A 108 9.34 -11.69 -21.70
CA GLY A 108 10.14 -12.91 -21.64
C GLY A 108 10.68 -13.21 -20.23
N ARG A 109 11.93 -13.69 -20.18
CA ARG A 109 12.61 -14.10 -18.94
C ARG A 109 12.80 -12.94 -17.96
N GLU A 110 13.17 -11.77 -18.45
CA GLU A 110 13.37 -10.58 -17.63
C GLU A 110 12.07 -10.19 -16.90
N GLY A 111 10.96 -10.10 -17.64
CA GLY A 111 9.66 -9.76 -17.06
C GLY A 111 9.21 -10.78 -16.00
N LEU A 112 9.52 -12.07 -16.22
CA LEU A 112 9.22 -13.12 -15.25
C LEU A 112 10.09 -12.98 -13.98
N ILE A 113 11.39 -12.74 -14.11
CA ILE A 113 12.30 -12.55 -12.96
C ILE A 113 11.85 -11.36 -12.13
N ARG A 114 11.57 -10.21 -12.76
CA ARG A 114 11.09 -9.01 -12.06
C ARG A 114 9.81 -9.26 -11.26
N LEU A 115 8.85 -9.95 -11.88
CA LEU A 115 7.60 -10.35 -11.23
C LEU A 115 7.85 -11.27 -10.03
N LEU A 116 8.67 -12.31 -10.22
CA LEU A 116 8.95 -13.30 -9.17
C LEU A 116 9.74 -12.71 -8.00
N VAL A 117 10.65 -11.77 -8.24
CA VAL A 117 11.37 -11.07 -7.16
C VAL A 117 10.39 -10.28 -6.31
N ALA A 118 9.55 -9.46 -6.92
CA ALA A 118 8.58 -8.66 -6.17
C ALA A 118 7.55 -9.52 -5.44
N ALA A 119 6.96 -10.50 -6.14
CA ALA A 119 6.02 -11.42 -5.52
C ALA A 119 6.69 -12.25 -4.41
N GLY A 120 7.93 -12.71 -4.62
CA GLY A 120 8.66 -13.52 -3.63
C GLY A 120 8.97 -12.77 -2.33
N ILE A 121 9.26 -11.47 -2.39
CA ILE A 121 9.46 -10.63 -1.20
C ILE A 121 8.17 -10.56 -0.36
N MET A 122 7.01 -10.52 -1.00
CA MET A 122 5.71 -10.39 -0.35
C MET A 122 5.03 -11.73 -0.06
N LEU A 123 5.50 -12.83 -0.66
CA LEU A 123 4.74 -14.09 -0.78
C LEU A 123 4.33 -14.69 0.56
N ALA A 124 5.21 -14.68 1.54
CA ALA A 124 5.02 -15.36 2.80
C ALA A 124 5.25 -14.38 3.96
N PRO A 125 4.21 -13.61 4.36
CA PRO A 125 4.28 -12.83 5.59
C PRO A 125 4.70 -13.74 6.74
N GLN A 126 5.65 -13.31 7.53
CA GLN A 126 6.09 -14.08 8.67
C GLN A 126 4.97 -14.15 9.71
N PHE A 127 4.75 -15.33 10.30
CA PHE A 127 3.80 -15.47 11.40
C PHE A 127 4.22 -14.60 12.60
N GLY A 128 3.25 -13.98 13.25
CA GLY A 128 3.47 -13.02 14.31
C GLY A 128 2.99 -11.62 13.92
N ASN A 129 3.72 -10.59 14.29
CA ASN A 129 3.33 -9.20 14.06
C ASN A 129 3.14 -8.88 12.57
N ALA A 130 4.02 -9.36 11.68
CA ALA A 130 3.88 -9.13 10.25
C ALA A 130 2.57 -9.69 9.70
N THR A 131 2.21 -10.93 10.01
CA THR A 131 0.94 -11.52 9.56
C THR A 131 -0.24 -10.78 10.18
N HIS A 132 -0.15 -10.35 11.45
CA HIS A 132 -1.19 -9.55 12.06
C HIS A 132 -1.41 -8.23 11.32
N LEU A 133 -0.34 -7.49 11.02
CA LEU A 133 -0.41 -6.22 10.28
C LEU A 133 -0.89 -6.38 8.84
N LEU A 134 -0.54 -7.48 8.17
CA LEU A 134 -0.75 -7.64 6.73
C LEU A 134 -2.01 -8.44 6.38
N LEU A 135 -2.52 -9.27 7.28
CA LEU A 135 -3.58 -10.23 6.95
C LEU A 135 -4.78 -10.21 7.91
N SER A 136 -4.69 -9.60 9.09
CA SER A 136 -5.83 -9.58 10.04
C SER A 136 -7.01 -8.81 9.49
N GLN A 137 -6.74 -7.79 8.70
CA GLN A 137 -7.73 -6.92 8.06
C GLN A 137 -7.09 -6.21 6.86
N PRO A 138 -7.86 -5.59 5.94
CA PRO A 138 -7.30 -4.79 4.83
C PRO A 138 -6.51 -3.58 5.31
N ASP A 139 -7.07 -2.77 6.22
CA ASP A 139 -6.49 -1.56 6.78
C ASP A 139 -5.81 -0.70 5.68
N HIS A 140 -4.73 0.01 5.95
CA HIS A 140 -3.98 0.79 4.94
C HIS A 140 -3.49 0.00 3.72
N LEU A 141 -3.48 -1.35 3.78
CA LEU A 141 -3.18 -2.20 2.62
C LEU A 141 -4.25 -2.12 1.53
N GLY A 142 -5.51 -1.93 1.90
CA GLY A 142 -6.58 -1.71 0.95
C GLY A 142 -6.38 -0.43 0.15
N THR A 143 -5.81 0.59 0.77
CA THR A 143 -5.36 1.84 0.13
C THR A 143 -4.24 1.59 -0.89
N GLN A 144 -3.29 0.70 -0.61
CA GLN A 144 -2.16 0.44 -1.49
C GLN A 144 -2.56 -0.23 -2.81
N LEU A 145 -3.62 -1.03 -2.81
CA LEU A 145 -4.06 -1.73 -4.02
C LEU A 145 -4.46 -0.78 -5.16
N PRO A 146 -5.40 0.17 -4.98
CA PRO A 146 -5.73 1.15 -6.02
C PRO A 146 -4.55 2.06 -6.36
N LEU A 147 -3.65 2.38 -5.44
CA LEU A 147 -2.44 3.14 -5.74
C LEU A 147 -1.51 2.38 -6.68
N LEU A 148 -1.28 1.07 -6.44
CA LEU A 148 -0.51 0.23 -7.39
C LEU A 148 -1.18 0.16 -8.76
N LEU A 149 -2.51 0.16 -8.83
CA LEU A 149 -3.23 0.19 -10.12
C LEU A 149 -3.06 1.53 -10.83
N VAL A 150 -3.05 2.66 -10.11
CA VAL A 150 -2.70 3.97 -10.68
C VAL A 150 -1.28 3.95 -11.23
N PHE A 151 -0.31 3.46 -10.46
CA PHE A 151 1.07 3.38 -10.92
C PHE A 151 1.23 2.42 -12.11
N LEU A 152 0.47 1.33 -12.16
CA LEU A 152 0.42 0.43 -13.30
C LEU A 152 -0.17 1.10 -14.55
N LEU A 153 -1.21 1.92 -14.38
CA LEU A 153 -1.78 2.75 -15.44
C LEU A 153 -0.72 3.73 -15.98
N LEU A 154 -0.03 4.46 -15.08
CA LEU A 154 1.02 5.42 -15.46
C LEU A 154 2.21 4.74 -16.17
N ASP A 155 2.56 3.51 -15.75
CA ASP A 155 3.67 2.75 -16.35
C ASP A 155 3.34 2.24 -17.76
N ARG A 156 2.11 1.76 -17.99
CA ARG A 156 1.75 1.03 -19.21
C ARG A 156 0.99 1.84 -20.23
N ALA A 157 0.17 2.78 -19.80
CA ALA A 157 -0.65 3.56 -20.71
C ALA A 157 0.19 4.52 -21.54
N PRO A 158 -0.22 4.81 -22.80
CA PRO A 158 0.39 5.88 -23.57
C PRO A 158 0.09 7.24 -22.90
N ARG A 159 0.98 8.22 -23.10
CA ARG A 159 0.79 9.60 -22.60
C ARG A 159 -0.39 10.27 -23.29
N ARG A 160 -1.58 10.03 -22.79
CA ARG A 160 -2.86 10.58 -23.28
C ARG A 160 -3.54 11.37 -22.19
N TRP A 161 -4.40 12.32 -22.57
CA TRP A 161 -5.09 13.21 -21.64
C TRP A 161 -5.95 12.49 -20.58
N TYR A 162 -6.55 11.35 -20.93
CA TYR A 162 -7.37 10.58 -20.00
C TYR A 162 -6.55 9.92 -18.88
N VAL A 163 -5.24 9.71 -19.05
CA VAL A 163 -4.40 9.04 -18.04
C VAL A 163 -4.26 9.88 -16.78
N PRO A 164 -3.86 11.18 -16.83
CA PRO A 164 -3.87 12.04 -15.65
C PRO A 164 -5.27 12.20 -15.03
N VAL A 165 -6.31 12.28 -15.85
CA VAL A 165 -7.71 12.40 -15.36
C VAL A 165 -8.12 11.14 -14.58
N THR A 166 -7.88 9.94 -15.14
CA THR A 166 -8.18 8.69 -14.45
C THR A 166 -7.34 8.53 -13.18
N ALA A 167 -6.04 8.88 -13.23
CA ALA A 167 -5.19 8.88 -12.05
C ALA A 167 -5.75 9.80 -10.97
N GLY A 168 -6.10 11.05 -11.31
CA GLY A 168 -6.70 12.00 -10.38
C GLY A 168 -8.03 11.51 -9.79
N ALA A 169 -8.90 10.90 -10.60
CA ALA A 169 -10.17 10.34 -10.13
C ALA A 169 -9.96 9.19 -9.12
N VAL A 170 -9.02 8.26 -9.41
CA VAL A 170 -8.70 7.17 -8.49
C VAL A 170 -8.02 7.70 -7.23
N LEU A 171 -7.10 8.67 -7.34
CA LEU A 171 -6.50 9.32 -6.17
C LEU A 171 -7.56 9.99 -5.30
N THR A 172 -8.52 10.71 -5.90
CA THR A 172 -9.65 11.30 -5.16
C THR A 172 -10.41 10.24 -4.37
N TRP A 173 -10.76 9.13 -5.04
CA TRP A 173 -11.44 8.01 -4.40
C TRP A 173 -10.66 7.49 -3.18
N VAL A 174 -9.36 7.25 -3.36
CA VAL A 174 -8.51 6.71 -2.29
C VAL A 174 -8.37 7.71 -1.14
N ILE A 175 -8.18 9.00 -1.40
CA ILE A 175 -8.00 10.03 -0.36
C ILE A 175 -9.26 10.22 0.49
N ILE A 176 -10.45 10.01 -0.07
CA ILE A 176 -11.71 10.02 0.71
C ILE A 176 -11.67 8.94 1.79
N ALA A 177 -11.09 7.79 1.51
CA ALA A 177 -10.98 6.67 2.43
C ALA A 177 -9.80 6.82 3.39
N ASP A 178 -8.64 7.21 2.85
CA ASP A 178 -7.38 7.17 3.60
C ASP A 178 -6.42 8.29 3.14
N GLN A 179 -6.12 9.20 4.06
CA GLN A 179 -5.24 10.33 3.78
C GLN A 179 -3.76 9.94 3.67
N VAL A 180 -3.35 8.73 4.10
CA VAL A 180 -1.99 8.20 3.87
C VAL A 180 -1.66 8.19 2.38
N ALA A 181 -2.65 8.06 1.49
CA ALA A 181 -2.48 8.20 0.04
C ALA A 181 -1.84 9.54 -0.40
N LEU A 182 -1.92 10.59 0.42
CA LEU A 182 -1.22 11.85 0.16
C LEU A 182 0.29 11.64 0.20
N LEU A 183 0.78 10.89 1.18
CA LEU A 183 2.20 10.59 1.37
C LEU A 183 2.68 9.50 0.40
N ASP A 184 1.82 8.55 0.06
CA ASP A 184 2.16 7.40 -0.76
C ASP A 184 2.05 7.65 -2.27
N ALA A 185 1.28 8.67 -2.70
CA ALA A 185 1.08 8.93 -4.12
C ALA A 185 1.06 10.42 -4.50
N VAL A 186 0.26 11.25 -3.84
CA VAL A 186 0.05 12.65 -4.27
C VAL A 186 1.34 13.45 -4.16
N VAL A 187 1.93 13.51 -2.96
CA VAL A 187 3.18 14.25 -2.73
C VAL A 187 4.32 13.71 -3.59
N PRO A 188 4.55 12.38 -3.69
CA PRO A 188 5.55 11.82 -4.59
C PRO A 188 5.35 12.18 -6.06
N LEU A 189 4.13 12.12 -6.59
CA LEU A 189 3.85 12.52 -7.97
C LEU A 189 4.13 14.00 -8.19
N VAL A 190 3.71 14.86 -7.26
CA VAL A 190 3.96 16.31 -7.33
C VAL A 190 5.46 16.60 -7.28
N LEU A 191 6.21 15.97 -6.38
CA LEU A 191 7.65 16.19 -6.25
C LEU A 191 8.41 15.71 -7.48
N VAL A 192 8.16 14.48 -7.94
CA VAL A 192 8.90 13.90 -9.07
C VAL A 192 8.53 14.61 -10.38
N CYS A 193 7.24 14.77 -10.68
CA CYS A 193 6.80 15.44 -11.91
C CYS A 193 7.15 16.93 -11.86
N GLY A 194 6.94 17.60 -10.72
CA GLY A 194 7.29 19.01 -10.53
C GLY A 194 8.77 19.28 -10.71
N ALA A 195 9.64 18.45 -10.12
CA ALA A 195 11.09 18.56 -10.30
C ALA A 195 11.51 18.36 -11.77
N ARG A 196 10.89 17.41 -12.48
CA ARG A 196 11.15 17.19 -13.91
C ARG A 196 10.72 18.38 -14.75
N VAL A 197 9.54 18.95 -14.48
CA VAL A 197 9.05 20.17 -15.14
C VAL A 197 9.99 21.33 -14.89
N LEU A 198 10.36 21.56 -13.63
CA LEU A 198 11.27 22.65 -13.25
C LEU A 198 12.63 22.51 -13.95
N LEU A 199 13.23 21.32 -13.92
CA LEU A 199 14.49 21.05 -14.63
C LEU A 199 14.34 21.26 -16.14
N GLY A 200 13.22 20.81 -16.71
CA GLY A 200 12.91 21.00 -18.13
C GLY A 200 12.86 22.47 -18.52
N VAL A 201 12.21 23.30 -17.71
CA VAL A 201 12.12 24.76 -17.95
C VAL A 201 13.47 25.45 -17.72
N VAL A 202 14.10 25.22 -16.57
CA VAL A 202 15.29 25.97 -16.15
C VAL A 202 16.53 25.56 -16.96
N ARG A 203 16.79 24.25 -17.09
CA ARG A 203 18.02 23.76 -17.70
C ARG A 203 17.89 23.52 -19.21
N HIS A 204 16.75 23.02 -19.64
CA HIS A 204 16.53 22.63 -21.04
C HIS A 204 15.67 23.63 -21.82
N ARG A 205 15.24 24.73 -21.20
CA ARG A 205 14.39 25.80 -21.79
C ARG A 205 13.14 25.27 -22.48
N LYS A 206 12.59 24.14 -21.98
CA LYS A 206 11.35 23.56 -22.50
C LYS A 206 10.15 24.42 -22.09
N SER A 207 9.18 24.57 -22.99
CA SER A 207 7.92 25.19 -22.64
C SER A 207 7.07 24.26 -21.76
N LEU A 208 6.19 24.84 -20.92
CA LEU A 208 5.22 24.04 -20.15
C LEU A 208 4.32 23.22 -21.05
N ALA A 209 3.94 23.74 -22.22
CA ALA A 209 3.13 23.01 -23.18
C ALA A 209 3.82 21.73 -23.69
N SER A 210 5.17 21.72 -23.83
CA SER A 210 5.90 20.51 -24.22
C SER A 210 6.00 19.46 -23.11
N GLN A 211 5.69 19.85 -21.87
CA GLN A 211 5.72 19.02 -20.67
C GLN A 211 4.28 18.80 -20.10
N TRP A 212 3.27 18.96 -20.97
CA TRP A 212 1.87 18.94 -20.60
C TRP A 212 1.47 17.73 -19.74
N TYR A 213 2.09 16.57 -19.97
CA TYR A 213 1.75 15.33 -19.27
C TYR A 213 2.14 15.38 -17.81
N GLU A 214 3.40 15.75 -17.51
CA GLU A 214 3.89 15.93 -16.15
C GLU A 214 3.15 17.05 -15.43
N VAL A 215 2.88 18.17 -16.12
CA VAL A 215 2.07 19.29 -15.58
C VAL A 215 0.64 18.81 -15.25
N SER A 216 0.04 18.02 -16.14
CA SER A 216 -1.32 17.49 -15.90
C SER A 216 -1.34 16.49 -14.74
N LEU A 217 -0.30 15.68 -14.55
CA LEU A 217 -0.20 14.79 -13.38
C LEU A 217 -0.07 15.58 -12.08
N VAL A 218 0.74 16.64 -12.03
CA VAL A 218 0.83 17.54 -10.88
C VAL A 218 -0.53 18.16 -10.58
N ALA A 219 -1.18 18.72 -11.59
CA ALA A 219 -2.50 19.34 -11.43
C ALA A 219 -3.56 18.33 -10.96
N ALA A 220 -3.63 17.15 -11.57
CA ALA A 220 -4.55 16.09 -11.19
C ALA A 220 -4.32 15.60 -9.75
N SER A 221 -3.06 15.47 -9.32
CA SER A 221 -2.70 15.06 -7.95
C SER A 221 -3.12 16.12 -6.93
N ILE A 222 -2.90 17.41 -7.20
CA ILE A 222 -3.32 18.49 -6.29
C ILE A 222 -4.85 18.62 -6.26
N LEU A 223 -5.50 18.56 -7.42
CA LEU A 223 -6.95 18.63 -7.51
C LEU A 223 -7.63 17.45 -6.81
N SER A 224 -7.04 16.26 -6.85
CA SER A 224 -7.61 15.08 -6.17
C SER A 224 -7.78 15.29 -4.67
N PHE A 225 -6.82 15.95 -4.02
CA PHE A 225 -6.93 16.31 -2.60
C PHE A 225 -8.07 17.32 -2.35
N GLY A 226 -8.16 18.37 -3.17
CA GLY A 226 -9.21 19.36 -3.02
C GLY A 226 -10.60 18.77 -3.22
N VAL A 227 -10.77 17.91 -4.23
CA VAL A 227 -12.05 17.24 -4.51
C VAL A 227 -12.41 16.24 -3.41
N ALA A 228 -11.45 15.46 -2.91
CA ALA A 228 -11.66 14.53 -1.80
C ALA A 228 -12.11 15.27 -0.52
N THR A 229 -11.42 16.36 -0.18
CA THR A 229 -11.78 17.19 0.98
C THR A 229 -13.20 17.78 0.83
N LEU A 230 -13.55 18.23 -0.36
CA LEU A 230 -14.90 18.74 -0.64
C LEU A 230 -15.94 17.61 -0.52
N ALA A 231 -15.64 16.42 -1.02
CA ALA A 231 -16.55 15.27 -0.94
C ALA A 231 -16.84 14.87 0.51
N VAL A 232 -15.79 14.76 1.36
CA VAL A 232 -15.97 14.44 2.79
C VAL A 232 -16.78 15.52 3.51
N ARG A 233 -16.52 16.80 3.24
CA ARG A 233 -17.33 17.90 3.78
C ARG A 233 -18.79 17.79 3.35
N LEU A 234 -19.05 17.52 2.09
CA LEU A 234 -20.40 17.39 1.56
C LEU A 234 -21.14 16.21 2.22
N ILE A 235 -20.48 15.08 2.45
CA ILE A 235 -21.07 13.94 3.18
C ILE A 235 -21.46 14.38 4.60
N SER A 236 -20.59 15.09 5.31
CA SER A 236 -20.86 15.62 6.64
C SER A 236 -22.01 16.64 6.65
N ASP A 237 -22.06 17.55 5.66
CA ASP A 237 -23.14 18.56 5.52
C ASP A 237 -24.51 17.90 5.21
N LEU A 238 -24.50 16.76 4.55
CA LEU A 238 -25.68 15.91 4.31
C LEU A 238 -26.07 15.04 5.52
N HIS A 239 -25.49 15.31 6.71
CA HIS A 239 -25.69 14.53 7.93
C HIS A 239 -25.21 13.07 7.82
N GLY A 240 -24.30 12.77 6.90
CA GLY A 240 -23.61 11.49 6.84
C GLY A 240 -22.63 11.33 8.02
N TYR A 241 -21.69 10.40 7.88
CA TYR A 241 -20.69 10.15 8.92
C TYR A 241 -19.90 11.43 9.26
N GLN A 242 -19.52 11.51 10.54
CA GLN A 242 -18.60 12.52 11.06
C GLN A 242 -17.22 11.90 11.22
N VAL A 243 -16.17 12.62 10.81
CA VAL A 243 -14.78 12.19 10.95
C VAL A 243 -14.19 12.86 12.18
N LEU A 244 -13.57 12.08 13.07
CA LEU A 244 -12.77 12.64 14.15
C LEU A 244 -11.56 13.37 13.53
N PRO A 245 -11.31 14.61 13.96
CA PRO A 245 -10.18 15.36 13.37
C PRO A 245 -8.86 14.66 13.67
N LEU A 246 -8.05 14.45 12.64
CA LEU A 246 -6.68 13.97 12.78
C LEU A 246 -5.90 14.94 13.67
N ALA A 247 -5.37 14.45 14.77
CA ALA A 247 -4.42 15.19 15.58
C ALA A 247 -3.03 15.14 14.96
N ALA A 248 -2.88 15.72 13.75
CA ALA A 248 -1.59 15.83 13.09
C ALA A 248 -0.66 16.76 13.90
N GLN A 249 0.08 16.17 14.83
CA GLN A 249 1.04 16.89 15.66
C GLN A 249 2.46 16.43 15.30
N ALA A 250 3.37 17.41 15.30
CA ALA A 250 4.80 17.11 15.17
C ALA A 250 5.32 16.52 16.49
N ALA A 251 6.14 15.50 16.38
CA ALA A 251 6.82 14.91 17.52
C ALA A 251 7.75 15.91 18.22
N PRO A 252 7.86 15.87 19.55
CA PRO A 252 8.92 16.53 20.27
C PRO A 252 10.28 16.09 19.75
N ILE A 253 11.23 17.02 19.59
CA ILE A 253 12.56 16.73 19.03
C ILE A 253 13.27 15.60 19.78
N GLY A 254 13.07 15.51 21.10
CA GLY A 254 13.65 14.46 21.95
C GLY A 254 13.15 13.05 21.65
N GLU A 255 11.98 12.87 21.01
CA GLU A 255 11.39 11.58 20.67
C GLU A 255 11.80 11.07 19.29
N ILE A 256 12.30 11.97 18.40
CA ILE A 256 12.69 11.61 17.04
C ILE A 256 13.67 10.44 16.96
N PRO A 257 14.73 10.33 17.82
CA PRO A 257 15.63 9.18 17.79
C PRO A 257 14.90 7.85 18.04
N GLN A 258 13.94 7.83 18.97
CA GLN A 258 13.13 6.65 19.24
C GLN A 258 12.22 6.31 18.05
N HIS A 259 11.59 7.31 17.42
CA HIS A 259 10.76 7.12 16.24
C HIS A 259 11.56 6.56 15.05
N VAL A 260 12.81 6.96 14.88
CA VAL A 260 13.70 6.36 13.88
C VAL A 260 13.93 4.88 14.16
N VAL A 261 14.17 4.50 15.42
CA VAL A 261 14.33 3.09 15.80
C VAL A 261 13.05 2.31 15.53
N LEU A 262 11.90 2.81 15.97
CA LEU A 262 10.58 2.19 15.74
C LEU A 262 10.27 2.04 14.24
N THR A 263 10.64 3.02 13.42
CA THR A 263 10.46 2.97 11.96
C THR A 263 11.32 1.86 11.34
N LEU A 264 12.56 1.70 11.79
CA LEU A 264 13.45 0.63 11.33
C LEU A 264 12.96 -0.74 11.77
N GLU A 265 12.59 -0.89 13.05
CA GLU A 265 12.03 -2.13 13.60
C GLU A 265 10.74 -2.51 12.88
N GLY A 266 9.83 -1.55 12.70
CA GLY A 266 8.58 -1.76 12.00
C GLY A 266 8.76 -2.12 10.54
N THR A 267 9.72 -1.49 9.85
CA THR A 267 10.07 -1.87 8.48
C THR A 267 10.56 -3.31 8.41
N LEU A 268 11.48 -3.72 9.29
CA LEU A 268 11.97 -5.09 9.37
C LEU A 268 10.83 -6.07 9.67
N ASN A 269 9.94 -5.70 10.59
CA ASN A 269 8.77 -6.50 10.95
C ASN A 269 7.85 -6.72 9.74
N VAL A 270 7.46 -5.66 9.04
CA VAL A 270 6.57 -5.75 7.86
C VAL A 270 7.17 -6.64 6.76
N TYR A 271 8.49 -6.63 6.59
CA TYR A 271 9.19 -7.57 5.69
C TYR A 271 9.33 -8.99 6.24
N GLY A 272 8.98 -9.24 7.51
CA GLY A 272 9.15 -10.52 8.18
C GLY A 272 10.58 -10.79 8.69
N ALA A 273 11.44 -9.78 8.71
CA ALA A 273 12.81 -9.85 9.25
C ALA A 273 12.89 -9.30 10.69
N ASP A 274 11.88 -9.62 11.50
CA ASP A 274 11.80 -9.16 12.90
C ASP A 274 12.74 -9.96 13.79
N PHE A 275 13.92 -9.43 14.01
CA PHE A 275 14.91 -9.99 14.95
C PHE A 275 14.76 -9.49 16.39
N PHE A 276 13.96 -8.45 16.61
CA PHE A 276 13.85 -7.79 17.93
C PHE A 276 12.90 -8.54 18.87
N HIS A 277 11.95 -9.29 18.33
CA HIS A 277 10.95 -10.04 19.10
C HIS A 277 11.18 -11.55 19.09
N LEU A 278 12.35 -12.03 18.66
CA LEU A 278 12.72 -13.45 18.61
C LEU A 278 12.62 -14.16 19.98
N SER A 279 12.90 -13.43 21.06
CA SER A 279 12.94 -13.98 22.43
C SER A 279 11.57 -14.30 23.01
N ASN A 280 10.49 -13.78 22.45
CA ASN A 280 9.13 -13.93 23.00
C ASN A 280 8.41 -15.21 22.53
N GLY A 281 9.11 -16.11 21.84
CA GLY A 281 8.52 -17.36 21.32
C GLY A 281 7.45 -17.17 20.24
N SER A 282 7.19 -15.92 19.85
CA SER A 282 6.06 -15.53 19.01
C SER A 282 6.37 -15.41 17.51
N LEU A 283 7.57 -15.77 17.08
CA LEU A 283 7.94 -15.76 15.65
C LEU A 283 6.97 -16.54 14.76
N LEU A 284 6.14 -17.38 15.34
CA LEU A 284 5.29 -18.31 14.61
C LEU A 284 3.81 -18.23 15.00
N GLY A 285 3.43 -17.25 15.84
CA GLY A 285 2.05 -17.09 16.30
C GLY A 285 1.50 -18.27 17.11
N PRO A 286 0.35 -18.11 17.75
CA PRO A 286 -0.25 -19.16 18.58
C PRO A 286 -0.70 -20.42 17.81
N GLY A 287 -0.76 -20.37 16.48
CA GLY A 287 -1.30 -21.47 15.64
C GLY A 287 -0.25 -22.50 15.14
N LEU A 288 1.04 -22.23 15.24
CA LEU A 288 2.11 -23.12 14.77
C LEU A 288 3.00 -23.60 15.93
N GLY A 289 2.41 -23.84 17.08
CA GLY A 289 3.12 -24.26 18.28
C GLY A 289 4.24 -25.26 18.00
N GLY A 290 5.49 -24.78 18.07
CA GLY A 290 6.64 -25.66 18.10
C GLY A 290 7.54 -25.71 16.89
N LEU A 291 7.45 -24.79 15.91
CA LEU A 291 8.59 -24.69 14.97
C LEU A 291 9.84 -24.26 15.75
N PRO A 292 10.96 -24.99 15.62
CA PRO A 292 12.16 -24.65 16.37
C PRO A 292 12.60 -23.21 16.09
N LEU A 293 13.12 -22.52 17.10
CA LEU A 293 13.74 -21.20 16.97
C LEU A 293 14.68 -21.09 15.76
N ALA A 294 15.41 -22.17 15.44
CA ALA A 294 16.26 -22.24 14.26
C ALA A 294 15.52 -22.00 12.93
N VAL A 295 14.29 -22.50 12.79
CA VAL A 295 13.48 -22.27 11.57
C VAL A 295 13.02 -20.81 11.50
N GLY A 296 12.62 -20.23 12.64
CA GLY A 296 12.28 -18.80 12.72
C GLY A 296 13.45 -17.90 12.34
N ILE A 297 14.65 -18.19 12.86
CA ILE A 297 15.87 -17.45 12.48
C ILE A 297 16.17 -17.61 10.99
N ALA A 298 16.07 -18.83 10.45
CA ALA A 298 16.33 -19.09 9.03
C ALA A 298 15.35 -18.31 8.14
N LEU A 299 14.07 -18.27 8.49
CA LEU A 299 13.07 -17.47 7.77
C LEU A 299 13.36 -15.98 7.87
N ALA A 300 13.69 -15.46 9.06
CA ALA A 300 14.04 -14.05 9.23
C ALA A 300 15.28 -13.67 8.38
N VAL A 301 16.27 -14.55 8.27
CA VAL A 301 17.45 -14.34 7.38
C VAL A 301 17.02 -14.29 5.92
N VAL A 302 16.11 -15.17 5.47
CA VAL A 302 15.57 -15.11 4.09
C VAL A 302 14.84 -13.80 3.84
N HIS A 303 14.02 -13.36 4.78
CA HIS A 303 13.32 -12.07 4.67
C HIS A 303 14.28 -10.87 4.67
N LEU A 304 15.40 -10.95 5.39
CA LEU A 304 16.44 -9.92 5.36
C LEU A 304 17.04 -9.73 3.96
N VAL A 305 17.13 -10.79 3.16
CA VAL A 305 17.52 -10.67 1.74
C VAL A 305 16.47 -9.82 0.98
N GLY A 306 15.20 -10.01 1.27
CA GLY A 306 14.12 -9.19 0.70
C GLY A 306 14.28 -7.70 1.05
N VAL A 307 14.57 -7.40 2.34
CA VAL A 307 14.88 -6.03 2.81
C VAL A 307 16.09 -5.46 2.06
N ALA A 308 17.16 -6.21 1.94
CA ALA A 308 18.38 -5.76 1.26
C ALA A 308 18.14 -5.46 -0.22
N LEU A 309 17.36 -6.30 -0.90
CA LEU A 309 16.97 -6.08 -2.30
C LEU A 309 16.08 -4.84 -2.45
N ALA A 310 15.11 -4.63 -1.54
CA ALA A 310 14.26 -3.46 -1.54
C ALA A 310 15.06 -2.18 -1.28
N ALA A 311 15.95 -2.18 -0.29
CA ALA A 311 16.84 -1.06 0.01
C ALA A 311 17.76 -0.76 -1.19
N TRP A 312 18.35 -1.78 -1.81
CA TRP A 312 19.15 -1.60 -3.02
C TRP A 312 18.31 -1.00 -4.16
N GLY A 313 17.09 -1.49 -4.37
CA GLY A 313 16.14 -0.96 -5.36
C GLY A 313 15.79 0.49 -5.08
N PHE A 314 15.53 0.84 -3.81
CA PHE A 314 15.24 2.19 -3.35
C PHE A 314 16.38 3.18 -3.72
N PHE A 315 17.62 2.89 -3.30
CA PHE A 315 18.75 3.77 -3.61
C PHE A 315 19.06 3.86 -5.10
N ARG A 316 18.87 2.75 -5.82
CA ARG A 316 19.09 2.73 -7.26
C ARG A 316 18.04 3.56 -8.01
N ALA A 317 16.80 3.61 -7.54
CA ALA A 317 15.71 4.37 -8.15
C ALA A 317 16.00 5.87 -8.26
N PHE A 318 16.73 6.45 -7.29
CA PHE A 318 17.12 7.85 -7.35
C PHE A 318 18.06 8.20 -8.51
N ARG A 319 18.80 7.22 -9.05
CA ARG A 319 19.62 7.43 -10.25
C ARG A 319 18.77 7.69 -11.50
N TYR A 320 17.54 7.20 -11.50
CA TYR A 320 16.57 7.36 -12.59
C TYR A 320 15.58 8.51 -12.36
N PHE A 321 15.81 9.34 -11.33
CA PHE A 321 14.86 10.39 -10.94
C PHE A 321 14.49 11.32 -12.11
N PHE A 322 15.44 11.63 -12.97
CA PHE A 322 15.26 12.50 -14.14
C PHE A 322 15.16 11.72 -15.45
N ASP A 323 15.15 10.40 -15.42
CA ASP A 323 14.97 9.59 -16.63
C ASP A 323 13.50 9.70 -17.11
N PRO A 324 13.25 10.22 -18.32
CA PRO A 324 11.91 10.33 -18.86
C PRO A 324 11.28 8.96 -19.17
N GLY A 325 12.08 7.90 -19.24
CA GLY A 325 11.64 6.52 -19.53
C GLY A 325 11.04 5.81 -18.32
N ASP A 326 11.42 6.20 -17.10
CA ASP A 326 10.91 5.59 -15.87
C ASP A 326 10.35 6.65 -14.89
N LEU A 327 9.03 6.76 -14.84
CA LEU A 327 8.34 7.61 -13.87
C LEU A 327 8.14 6.88 -12.54
N ILE A 328 7.91 5.56 -12.59
CA ILE A 328 7.39 4.81 -11.45
C ILE A 328 8.45 4.59 -10.39
N SER A 329 9.67 4.19 -10.76
CA SER A 329 10.71 3.91 -9.75
C SER A 329 11.04 5.12 -8.88
N PRO A 330 11.25 6.34 -9.41
CA PRO A 330 11.45 7.50 -8.55
C PRO A 330 10.20 7.91 -7.75
N VAL A 331 8.98 7.71 -8.27
CA VAL A 331 7.75 7.98 -7.51
C VAL A 331 7.64 7.05 -6.30
N LEU A 332 7.85 5.74 -6.48
CA LEU A 332 7.82 4.78 -5.37
C LEU A 332 8.92 5.02 -4.33
N ALA A 333 10.14 5.34 -4.78
CA ALA A 333 11.23 5.68 -3.85
C ALA A 333 10.93 6.97 -3.07
N THR A 334 10.36 7.98 -3.73
CA THR A 334 9.94 9.22 -3.08
C THR A 334 8.80 8.96 -2.10
N ALA A 335 7.85 8.09 -2.43
CA ALA A 335 6.76 7.69 -1.54
C ALA A 335 7.28 7.04 -0.25
N ILE A 336 8.17 6.06 -0.37
CA ILE A 336 8.82 5.44 0.81
C ILE A 336 9.53 6.49 1.66
N ALA A 337 10.30 7.39 1.04
CA ALA A 337 11.04 8.42 1.77
C ALA A 337 10.11 9.43 2.46
N VAL A 338 9.09 9.93 1.74
CA VAL A 338 8.14 10.93 2.27
C VAL A 338 7.33 10.34 3.41
N ASN A 339 6.80 9.11 3.25
CA ASN A 339 6.01 8.45 4.27
C ASN A 339 6.87 8.16 5.51
N ALA A 340 8.06 7.57 5.36
CA ALA A 340 8.96 7.32 6.48
C ALA A 340 9.35 8.61 7.23
N VAL A 341 9.65 9.70 6.52
CA VAL A 341 9.98 11.00 7.14
C VAL A 341 8.76 11.56 7.87
N ALA A 342 7.58 11.54 7.25
CA ALA A 342 6.35 12.02 7.89
C ALA A 342 6.03 11.21 9.17
N TYR A 343 6.17 9.89 9.12
CA TYR A 343 5.97 9.00 10.26
C TYR A 343 6.93 9.33 11.40
N VAL A 344 8.24 9.41 11.12
CA VAL A 344 9.27 9.76 12.14
C VAL A 344 9.01 11.11 12.78
N LEU A 345 8.54 12.09 12.02
CA LEU A 345 8.29 13.45 12.50
C LEU A 345 6.93 13.65 13.17
N SER A 346 6.06 12.65 13.13
CA SER A 346 4.73 12.69 13.76
C SER A 346 4.74 12.12 15.18
N VAL A 347 3.67 12.35 15.94
CA VAL A 347 3.43 11.72 17.25
C VAL A 347 2.87 10.28 17.15
N ILE A 348 2.70 9.76 15.94
CA ILE A 348 2.07 8.45 15.68
C ILE A 348 2.93 7.27 16.17
N PRO A 349 4.28 7.24 16.00
CA PRO A 349 5.08 6.09 16.39
C PRO A 349 5.14 5.88 17.91
N VAL A 350 4.21 5.12 18.46
CA VAL A 350 4.19 4.74 19.89
C VAL A 350 4.62 3.29 20.06
N GLY A 351 4.32 2.43 19.09
CA GLY A 351 4.61 1.00 19.15
C GLY A 351 4.69 0.33 17.78
N VAL A 352 4.93 -0.98 17.80
CA VAL A 352 5.12 -1.77 16.56
C VAL A 352 3.84 -1.82 15.72
N PHE A 353 2.66 -1.72 16.32
CA PHE A 353 1.39 -1.74 15.58
C PHE A 353 1.16 -0.49 14.75
N ASP A 354 1.74 0.64 15.12
CA ASP A 354 1.59 1.89 14.38
C ASP A 354 2.35 1.85 13.05
N THR A 355 3.17 0.83 12.83
CA THR A 355 3.87 0.61 11.53
C THR A 355 2.92 0.29 10.37
N ARG A 356 1.62 0.08 10.64
CA ARG A 356 0.58 0.03 9.61
C ARG A 356 0.54 1.31 8.75
N GLU A 357 0.90 2.46 9.32
CA GLU A 357 0.97 3.75 8.60
C GLU A 357 2.06 3.80 7.52
N ILE A 358 3.12 3.01 7.69
CA ILE A 358 4.22 2.90 6.72
C ILE A 358 4.21 1.58 5.95
N VAL A 359 3.12 0.83 5.99
CA VAL A 359 3.03 -0.50 5.37
C VAL A 359 3.30 -0.48 3.86
N ALA A 360 3.13 0.66 3.20
CA ALA A 360 3.49 0.89 1.80
C ALA A 360 4.95 0.55 1.47
N VAL A 361 5.85 0.59 2.47
CA VAL A 361 7.27 0.25 2.30
C VAL A 361 7.45 -1.16 1.73
N LEU A 362 6.58 -2.12 2.09
CA LEU A 362 6.66 -3.50 1.61
C LEU A 362 6.31 -3.61 0.12
N PRO A 363 5.10 -3.28 -0.36
CA PRO A 363 4.76 -3.43 -1.77
C PRO A 363 5.61 -2.51 -2.66
N PHE A 364 5.90 -1.28 -2.24
CA PHE A 364 6.72 -0.36 -3.04
C PHE A 364 8.18 -0.80 -3.10
N GLY A 365 8.76 -1.23 -1.98
CA GLY A 365 10.10 -1.78 -1.95
C GLY A 365 10.23 -3.08 -2.74
N ALA A 366 9.25 -3.97 -2.68
CA ALA A 366 9.20 -5.18 -3.48
C ALA A 366 9.17 -4.88 -4.99
N VAL A 367 8.35 -3.89 -5.41
CA VAL A 367 8.32 -3.42 -6.80
C VAL A 367 9.67 -2.86 -7.23
N LEU A 368 10.28 -2.01 -6.40
CA LEU A 368 11.60 -1.43 -6.69
C LEU A 368 12.67 -2.51 -6.81
N ALA A 369 12.70 -3.49 -5.90
CA ALA A 369 13.60 -4.63 -5.99
C ALA A 369 13.44 -5.35 -7.33
N GLY A 370 12.22 -5.70 -7.73
CA GLY A 370 11.95 -6.38 -8.99
C GLY A 370 12.34 -5.56 -10.22
N ARG A 371 12.02 -4.25 -10.25
CA ARG A 371 12.33 -3.37 -11.39
C ARG A 371 13.84 -3.16 -11.60
N MET A 372 14.62 -3.20 -10.52
CA MET A 372 16.05 -2.90 -10.57
C MET A 372 16.95 -4.14 -10.78
N VAL A 373 16.38 -5.36 -10.72
CA VAL A 373 17.11 -6.57 -11.08
C VAL A 373 17.44 -6.55 -12.57
N PRO A 374 18.73 -6.67 -12.96
CA PRO A 374 19.10 -6.81 -14.34
C PRO A 374 18.55 -8.14 -14.90
N GLY A 375 18.04 -8.10 -16.13
CA GLY A 375 17.51 -9.27 -16.83
C GLY A 375 18.61 -10.19 -17.35
#